data_3ddea77f0e5d201aa409538163d3bc9c
#
_entry.id   3ddea77f0e5d201aa409538163d3bc9c
#
_cell.length_a   1.000
_cell.length_b   1.000
_cell.length_c   1.000
_cell.angle_alpha   90.00
_cell.angle_beta   90.00
_cell.angle_gamma   90.00
#
_symmetry.space_group_name_H-M   'P 1'
#
loop_
_entity.id
_entity.type
_entity.pdbx_description
1 polymer ?
#
loop_
_entity_poly.entity_id
_entity_poly.type
_entity_poly.pdbx_seq_one_letter_code
_entity_poly.pdbx_strand_id
1 'polypeptide(L)'
;TKHDSLKNDYEFLPRGATIALVIALITASLGIVMTTRLTIEFCTSVMVGFFLAACALHIPAIRNARFASAVGNTLAIIAILTMFAHDDILDSTLKPMLFGFGIALSSSEQLYKLLGSCDHCQRSTAESTYFLSSDGGLFLGIAAGWQLTTAVKSAEEIALGLLVVATIICSLNVLIKKKQAKHHA
;
A
#
# COMPACT_ATOMS: atom_id res chain seq x y z
N THR A 1 -34.53 -4.93 16.41
CA THR A 1 -33.39 -5.85 16.23
C THR A 1 -32.81 -5.85 14.81
N LYS A 2 -33.57 -5.50 13.77
CA LYS A 2 -33.08 -5.39 12.38
C LYS A 2 -32.41 -4.03 12.09
N HIS A 3 -32.69 -3.00 12.90
CA HIS A 3 -32.13 -1.65 12.77
C HIS A 3 -30.69 -1.54 13.31
N ASP A 4 -30.29 -2.37 14.27
CA ASP A 4 -28.95 -2.30 14.86
C ASP A 4 -27.87 -2.94 13.95
N SER A 5 -28.25 -3.88 13.06
CA SER A 5 -27.31 -4.48 12.12
C SER A 5 -26.83 -3.50 11.05
N LEU A 6 -27.75 -2.63 10.57
CA LEU A 6 -27.41 -1.61 9.56
C LEU A 6 -26.49 -0.51 10.09
N LYS A 7 -26.54 -0.23 11.38
CA LYS A 7 -25.68 0.79 12.02
C LYS A 7 -24.24 0.31 12.14
N ASN A 8 -24.04 -0.99 12.37
CA ASN A 8 -22.70 -1.60 12.43
C ASN A 8 -22.02 -1.73 11.05
N ASP A 9 -22.81 -1.78 9.96
CA ASP A 9 -22.27 -1.91 8.60
C ASP A 9 -21.59 -0.61 8.09
N TYR A 10 -21.85 0.53 8.72
CA TYR A 10 -21.26 1.84 8.37
C TYR A 10 -20.25 2.37 9.40
N GLU A 11 -20.01 1.63 10.48
CA GLU A 11 -18.98 2.04 11.45
C GLU A 11 -17.58 1.71 10.90
N PHE A 12 -16.78 2.76 10.72
CA PHE A 12 -15.35 2.63 10.45
C PHE A 12 -14.71 1.83 11.59
N LEU A 13 -14.03 0.74 11.27
CA LEU A 13 -13.44 -0.13 12.27
C LEU A 13 -12.30 0.58 13.01
N PRO A 14 -12.46 1.02 14.26
CA PRO A 14 -11.41 1.77 14.96
C PRO A 14 -10.14 0.95 15.14
N ARG A 15 -10.25 -0.38 15.21
CA ARG A 15 -9.09 -1.31 15.21
C ARG A 15 -8.39 -1.42 13.86
N GLY A 16 -9.08 -1.06 12.78
CA GLY A 16 -8.54 -1.03 11.42
C GLY A 16 -7.94 0.32 11.02
N ALA A 17 -8.10 1.38 11.83
CA ALA A 17 -7.70 2.74 11.47
C ALA A 17 -6.21 2.86 11.11
N THR A 18 -5.33 2.19 11.84
CA THR A 18 -3.89 2.20 11.54
C THR A 18 -3.56 1.46 10.24
N ILE A 19 -4.27 0.37 9.95
CA ILE A 19 -4.11 -0.38 8.70
C ILE A 19 -4.65 0.46 7.54
N ALA A 20 -5.82 1.07 7.71
CA ALA A 20 -6.43 1.97 6.75
C ALA A 20 -5.51 3.16 6.41
N LEU A 21 -4.87 3.77 7.43
CA LEU A 21 -3.89 4.83 7.23
C LEU A 21 -2.68 4.35 6.42
N VAL A 22 -2.14 3.16 6.72
CA VAL A 22 -1.02 2.58 5.96
C VAL A 22 -1.41 2.37 4.50
N ILE A 23 -2.61 1.82 4.24
CA ILE A 23 -3.13 1.64 2.88
C ILE A 23 -3.21 2.98 2.16
N ALA A 24 -3.79 4.00 2.81
CA ALA A 24 -3.91 5.34 2.23
C ALA A 24 -2.54 5.97 1.89
N LEU A 25 -1.53 5.80 2.76
CA LEU A 25 -0.17 6.31 2.52
C LEU A 25 0.50 5.61 1.33
N ILE A 26 0.37 4.28 1.23
CA ILE A 26 0.92 3.48 0.14
C ILE A 26 0.26 3.86 -1.19
N THR A 27 -1.06 3.96 -1.23
CA THR A 27 -1.79 4.32 -2.45
C THR A 27 -1.63 5.80 -2.82
N ALA A 28 -1.46 6.70 -1.85
CA ALA A 28 -1.11 8.09 -2.12
C ALA A 28 0.28 8.22 -2.78
N SER A 29 1.27 7.45 -2.31
CA SER A 29 2.59 7.43 -2.95
C SER A 29 2.51 6.95 -4.40
N LEU A 30 1.68 5.91 -4.66
CA LEU A 30 1.41 5.45 -6.02
C LEU A 30 0.77 6.56 -6.87
N GLY A 31 -0.25 7.24 -6.36
CA GLY A 31 -0.93 8.33 -7.06
C GLY A 31 0.01 9.48 -7.44
N ILE A 32 0.90 9.89 -6.54
CA ILE A 32 1.91 10.93 -6.80
C ILE A 32 2.84 10.51 -7.94
N VAL A 33 3.45 9.32 -7.84
CA VAL A 33 4.43 8.84 -8.82
C VAL A 33 3.78 8.62 -10.19
N MET A 34 2.58 8.02 -10.23
CA MET A 34 1.83 7.80 -11.47
C MET A 34 1.48 9.11 -12.18
N THR A 35 1.15 10.16 -11.43
CA THR A 35 0.77 11.46 -12.01
C THR A 35 1.97 12.24 -12.50
N THR A 36 3.09 12.18 -11.79
CA THR A 36 4.30 12.93 -12.16
C THR A 36 5.08 12.29 -13.30
N ARG A 37 4.95 10.97 -13.47
CA ARG A 37 5.60 10.20 -14.56
C ARG A 37 4.57 9.57 -15.50
N LEU A 38 3.53 10.32 -15.88
CA LEU A 38 2.42 9.84 -16.68
C LEU A 38 2.84 9.60 -18.14
N THR A 39 3.55 8.50 -18.37
CA THR A 39 3.82 7.96 -19.71
C THR A 39 3.17 6.59 -19.87
N ILE A 40 2.81 6.22 -21.09
CA ILE A 40 2.17 4.92 -21.38
C ILE A 40 3.10 3.78 -20.95
N GLU A 41 4.39 3.89 -21.22
CA GLU A 41 5.41 2.89 -20.88
C GLU A 41 5.52 2.70 -19.37
N PHE A 42 5.56 3.80 -18.62
CA PHE A 42 5.61 3.78 -17.15
C PHE A 42 4.37 3.09 -16.56
N CYS A 43 3.19 3.55 -16.97
CA CYS A 43 1.93 2.98 -16.49
C CYS A 43 1.79 1.50 -16.83
N THR A 44 2.15 1.09 -18.04
CA THR A 44 2.13 -0.31 -18.45
C THR A 44 3.08 -1.15 -17.60
N SER A 45 4.29 -0.67 -17.35
CA SER A 45 5.28 -1.37 -16.51
C SER A 45 4.81 -1.54 -15.06
N VAL A 46 4.19 -0.51 -14.49
CA VAL A 46 3.58 -0.59 -13.15
C VAL A 46 2.47 -1.65 -13.13
N MET A 47 1.60 -1.68 -14.14
CA MET A 47 0.52 -2.68 -14.24
C MET A 47 1.05 -4.11 -14.39
N VAL A 48 2.13 -4.31 -15.15
CA VAL A 48 2.82 -5.61 -15.22
C VAL A 48 3.34 -6.00 -13.84
N GLY A 49 3.90 -5.06 -13.08
CA GLY A 49 4.32 -5.28 -11.69
C GLY A 49 3.16 -5.74 -10.79
N PHE A 50 1.99 -5.10 -10.88
CA PHE A 50 0.77 -5.52 -10.17
C PHE A 50 0.37 -6.94 -10.54
N PHE A 51 0.36 -7.27 -11.82
CA PHE A 51 0.02 -8.61 -12.29
C PHE A 51 0.99 -9.67 -11.75
N LEU A 52 2.29 -9.40 -11.80
CA LEU A 52 3.31 -10.31 -11.26
C LEU A 52 3.16 -10.52 -9.75
N ALA A 53 2.81 -9.47 -8.99
CA ALA A 53 2.53 -9.60 -7.56
C ALA A 53 1.30 -10.48 -7.31
N ALA A 54 0.23 -10.31 -8.09
CA ALA A 54 -0.95 -11.17 -8.02
C ALA A 54 -0.60 -12.63 -8.29
N CYS A 55 0.23 -12.92 -9.30
CA CYS A 55 0.74 -14.25 -9.57
C CYS A 55 1.60 -14.80 -8.41
N ALA A 56 2.48 -13.97 -7.85
CA ALA A 56 3.35 -14.35 -6.74
C ALA A 56 2.56 -14.72 -5.48
N LEU A 57 1.43 -14.06 -5.20
CA LEU A 57 0.56 -14.35 -4.07
C LEU A 57 -0.14 -15.73 -4.16
N HIS A 58 -0.15 -16.37 -5.33
CA HIS A 58 -0.61 -17.76 -5.47
C HIS A 58 0.41 -18.76 -4.91
N ILE A 59 1.66 -18.35 -4.71
CA ILE A 59 2.70 -19.18 -4.10
C ILE A 59 2.50 -19.19 -2.58
N PRO A 60 2.23 -20.38 -1.95
CA PRO A 60 1.92 -20.44 -0.52
C PRO A 60 3.02 -19.86 0.38
N ALA A 61 4.26 -19.95 -0.03
CA ALA A 61 5.41 -19.42 0.72
C ALA A 61 5.36 -17.88 0.83
N ILE A 62 4.93 -17.19 -0.22
CA ILE A 62 4.80 -15.72 -0.26
C ILE A 62 3.53 -15.29 0.46
N ARG A 63 2.41 -15.97 0.19
CA ARG A 63 1.12 -15.66 0.82
C ARG A 63 1.16 -15.77 2.35
N ASN A 64 1.89 -16.73 2.87
CA ASN A 64 2.01 -16.97 4.32
C ASN A 64 3.16 -16.18 4.96
N ALA A 65 3.93 -15.42 4.18
CA ALA A 65 5.04 -14.63 4.70
C ALA A 65 4.53 -13.47 5.56
N ARG A 66 4.82 -13.51 6.85
CA ARG A 66 4.46 -12.44 7.82
C ARG A 66 5.13 -11.10 7.51
N PHE A 67 6.02 -11.07 6.54
CA PHE A 67 6.85 -9.93 6.17
C PHE A 67 6.56 -9.42 4.76
N ALA A 68 5.50 -9.91 4.08
CA ALA A 68 5.23 -9.54 2.69
C ALA A 68 5.03 -8.02 2.51
N SER A 69 4.38 -7.36 3.48
CA SER A 69 4.22 -5.89 3.47
C SER A 69 5.55 -5.16 3.67
N ALA A 70 6.41 -5.64 4.57
CA ALA A 70 7.72 -5.03 4.77
C ALA A 70 8.59 -5.19 3.52
N VAL A 71 8.59 -6.39 2.92
CA VAL A 71 9.29 -6.66 1.66
C VAL A 71 8.72 -5.82 0.53
N GLY A 72 7.39 -5.76 0.39
CA GLY A 72 6.72 -4.94 -0.62
C GLY A 72 7.08 -3.46 -0.51
N ASN A 73 7.01 -2.89 0.70
CA ASN A 73 7.37 -1.50 0.93
C ASN A 73 8.87 -1.23 0.67
N THR A 74 9.76 -2.13 1.09
CA THR A 74 11.20 -1.96 0.82
C THR A 74 11.51 -2.03 -0.67
N LEU A 75 10.87 -2.91 -1.42
CA LEU A 75 11.00 -2.97 -2.88
C LEU A 75 10.50 -1.69 -3.54
N ALA A 76 9.36 -1.15 -3.10
CA ALA A 76 8.83 0.12 -3.61
C ALA A 76 9.76 1.31 -3.29
N ILE A 77 10.33 1.35 -2.09
CA ILE A 77 11.33 2.36 -1.69
C ILE A 77 12.58 2.27 -2.56
N ILE A 78 13.13 1.06 -2.74
CA ILE A 78 14.30 0.83 -3.60
C ILE A 78 13.99 1.26 -5.04
N ALA A 79 12.81 0.95 -5.56
CA ALA A 79 12.40 1.35 -6.90
C ALA A 79 12.39 2.88 -7.06
N ILE A 80 11.81 3.63 -6.11
CA ILE A 80 11.84 5.10 -6.15
C ILE A 80 13.28 5.62 -6.05
N LEU A 81 14.07 5.10 -5.12
CA LEU A 81 15.47 5.54 -4.97
C LEU A 81 16.28 5.28 -6.24
N THR A 82 16.07 4.17 -6.92
CA THR A 82 16.74 3.88 -8.19
C THR A 82 16.25 4.76 -9.34
N MET A 83 14.98 5.24 -9.29
CA MET A 83 14.49 6.23 -10.26
C MET A 83 15.21 7.58 -10.17
N PHE A 84 15.75 7.93 -8.98
CA PHE A 84 16.59 9.13 -8.83
C PHE A 84 17.97 8.99 -9.44
N ALA A 85 18.49 7.77 -9.59
CA ALA A 85 19.93 7.56 -9.79
C ALA A 85 20.38 7.59 -11.26
N HIS A 86 19.59 7.15 -12.24
CA HIS A 86 19.99 7.13 -13.67
C HIS A 86 18.82 6.85 -14.62
N ASP A 87 18.91 7.42 -15.84
CA ASP A 87 17.92 7.30 -16.93
C ASP A 87 18.38 6.33 -18.05
N ASP A 88 18.70 5.09 -17.73
CA ASP A 88 19.01 4.08 -18.75
C ASP A 88 17.75 3.37 -19.26
N ILE A 89 17.74 2.97 -20.54
CA ILE A 89 16.56 2.37 -21.24
C ILE A 89 16.04 1.10 -20.55
N LEU A 90 16.92 0.29 -19.99
CA LEU A 90 16.53 -0.91 -19.21
C LEU A 90 15.88 -0.52 -17.88
N ASP A 91 16.18 0.66 -17.39
CA ASP A 91 15.66 1.26 -16.17
C ASP A 91 14.22 1.76 -16.32
N SER A 92 13.80 2.15 -17.52
CA SER A 92 12.47 2.72 -17.79
C SER A 92 11.33 1.70 -17.60
N THR A 93 11.59 0.42 -17.72
CA THR A 93 10.58 -0.64 -17.56
C THR A 93 10.71 -1.39 -16.25
N LEU A 94 11.93 -1.73 -15.83
CA LEU A 94 12.18 -2.58 -14.66
C LEU A 94 11.85 -1.85 -13.34
N LYS A 95 12.25 -0.58 -13.22
CA LYS A 95 12.02 0.22 -12.00
C LYS A 95 10.53 0.45 -11.71
N PRO A 96 9.69 0.90 -12.68
CA PRO A 96 8.26 1.02 -12.47
C PRO A 96 7.58 -0.32 -12.21
N MET A 97 8.04 -1.40 -12.86
CA MET A 97 7.52 -2.74 -12.62
C MET A 97 7.80 -3.20 -11.19
N LEU A 98 9.02 -2.96 -10.68
CA LEU A 98 9.40 -3.26 -9.30
C LEU A 98 8.59 -2.42 -8.29
N PHE A 99 8.35 -1.16 -8.62
CA PHE A 99 7.51 -0.27 -7.82
C PHE A 99 6.07 -0.80 -7.73
N GLY A 100 5.44 -1.11 -8.87
CA GLY A 100 4.10 -1.68 -8.93
C GLY A 100 4.00 -3.01 -8.16
N PHE A 101 4.99 -3.89 -8.33
CA PHE A 101 5.07 -5.16 -7.62
C PHE A 101 5.12 -4.96 -6.10
N GLY A 102 5.97 -4.05 -5.62
CA GLY A 102 6.11 -3.75 -4.19
C GLY A 102 4.82 -3.19 -3.57
N ILE A 103 4.18 -2.23 -4.25
CA ILE A 103 2.90 -1.64 -3.82
C ILE A 103 1.81 -2.70 -3.75
N ALA A 104 1.66 -3.53 -4.78
CA ALA A 104 0.62 -4.58 -4.82
C ALA A 104 0.82 -5.62 -3.71
N LEU A 105 2.06 -6.07 -3.50
CA LEU A 105 2.38 -7.04 -2.45
C LEU A 105 2.06 -6.48 -1.06
N SER A 106 2.44 -5.23 -0.81
CA SER A 106 2.17 -4.55 0.47
C SER A 106 0.68 -4.35 0.71
N SER A 107 -0.06 -3.85 -0.28
CA SER A 107 -1.50 -3.59 -0.17
C SER A 107 -2.29 -4.87 0.08
N SER A 108 -1.92 -5.98 -0.58
CA SER A 108 -2.58 -7.28 -0.40
C SER A 108 -2.42 -7.82 1.02
N GLU A 109 -1.25 -7.69 1.63
CA GLU A 109 -1.05 -8.11 3.02
C GLU A 109 -1.85 -7.23 4.00
N GLN A 110 -1.95 -5.92 3.74
CA GLN A 110 -2.76 -5.03 4.58
C GLN A 110 -4.24 -5.39 4.50
N LEU A 111 -4.77 -5.70 3.31
CA LEU A 111 -6.12 -6.22 3.15
C LEU A 111 -6.34 -7.51 3.97
N TYR A 112 -5.42 -8.46 3.86
CA TYR A 112 -5.49 -9.71 4.60
C TYR A 112 -5.49 -9.49 6.13
N LYS A 113 -4.64 -8.57 6.61
CA LYS A 113 -4.60 -8.19 8.04
C LYS A 113 -5.91 -7.52 8.49
N LEU A 114 -6.49 -6.67 7.65
CA LEU A 114 -7.74 -5.99 7.94
C LEU A 114 -8.89 -7.00 8.05
N LEU A 115 -9.02 -7.90 7.08
CA LEU A 115 -10.03 -8.98 7.09
C LEU A 115 -9.84 -9.95 8.25
N GLY A 116 -8.59 -10.26 8.61
CA GLY A 116 -8.27 -11.14 9.75
C GLY A 116 -8.51 -10.52 11.12
N SER A 117 -8.67 -9.19 11.20
CA SER A 117 -8.96 -8.47 12.45
C SER A 117 -10.46 -8.31 12.73
N CYS A 118 -11.32 -8.77 11.82
CA CYS A 118 -12.76 -8.59 11.86
C CYS A 118 -13.50 -9.89 12.15
N ASP A 119 -14.60 -9.78 12.89
CA ASP A 119 -15.57 -10.87 13.04
C ASP A 119 -16.33 -11.11 11.72
N HIS A 120 -16.93 -12.31 11.60
CA HIS A 120 -17.64 -12.71 10.37
C HIS A 120 -18.69 -11.69 9.87
N CYS A 121 -19.36 -10.99 10.79
CA CYS A 121 -20.36 -9.98 10.47
C CYS A 121 -19.77 -8.65 10.01
N GLN A 122 -18.47 -8.41 10.22
CA GLN A 122 -17.77 -7.13 9.94
C GLN A 122 -16.91 -7.18 8.67
N ARG A 123 -16.91 -8.28 7.93
CA ARG A 123 -16.07 -8.43 6.72
C ARG A 123 -16.42 -7.41 5.64
N SER A 124 -17.72 -7.15 5.44
CA SER A 124 -18.18 -6.13 4.49
C SER A 124 -17.69 -4.73 4.86
N THR A 125 -17.72 -4.39 6.16
CA THR A 125 -17.21 -3.12 6.67
C THR A 125 -15.68 -3.00 6.49
N ALA A 126 -14.95 -4.12 6.65
CA ALA A 126 -13.52 -4.15 6.43
C ALA A 126 -13.16 -3.93 4.95
N GLU A 127 -13.86 -4.59 4.04
CA GLU A 127 -13.69 -4.38 2.59
C GLU A 127 -14.00 -2.95 2.20
N SER A 128 -15.11 -2.37 2.68
CA SER A 128 -15.46 -0.97 2.44
C SER A 128 -14.41 -0.01 3.01
N THR A 129 -13.86 -0.29 4.18
CA THR A 129 -12.78 0.49 4.79
C THR A 129 -11.50 0.43 3.95
N TYR A 130 -11.19 -0.77 3.41
CA TYR A 130 -10.04 -0.94 2.52
C TYR A 130 -10.19 -0.11 1.25
N PHE A 131 -11.32 -0.25 0.54
CA PHE A 131 -11.56 0.49 -0.69
C PHE A 131 -11.58 2.00 -0.46
N LEU A 132 -12.26 2.48 0.59
CA LEU A 132 -12.30 3.89 0.93
C LEU A 132 -10.89 4.44 1.21
N SER A 133 -10.06 3.69 1.93
CA SER A 133 -8.69 4.09 2.24
C SER A 133 -7.79 4.06 1.00
N SER A 134 -7.95 3.04 0.16
CA SER A 134 -7.19 2.89 -1.07
C SER A 134 -7.55 3.96 -2.09
N ASP A 135 -8.82 4.14 -2.35
CA ASP A 135 -9.32 5.11 -3.34
C ASP A 135 -9.11 6.54 -2.87
N GLY A 136 -9.37 6.80 -1.56
CA GLY A 136 -9.10 8.09 -0.94
C GLY A 136 -7.62 8.46 -0.97
N GLY A 137 -6.74 7.51 -0.64
CA GLY A 137 -5.30 7.68 -0.72
C GLY A 137 -4.83 7.94 -2.16
N LEU A 138 -5.30 7.13 -3.11
CA LEU A 138 -4.98 7.29 -4.53
C LEU A 138 -5.44 8.66 -5.05
N PHE A 139 -6.68 9.06 -4.74
CA PHE A 139 -7.22 10.36 -5.13
C PHE A 139 -6.38 11.52 -4.59
N LEU A 140 -6.05 11.49 -3.29
CA LEU A 140 -5.21 12.51 -2.67
C LEU A 140 -3.80 12.52 -3.29
N GLY A 141 -3.26 11.35 -3.59
CA GLY A 141 -1.97 11.21 -4.25
C GLY A 141 -1.97 11.80 -5.66
N ILE A 142 -3.00 11.53 -6.46
CA ILE A 142 -3.17 12.10 -7.80
C ILE A 142 -3.32 13.63 -7.71
N ALA A 143 -4.14 14.14 -6.80
CA ALA A 143 -4.34 15.57 -6.61
C ALA A 143 -3.04 16.28 -6.20
N ALA A 144 -2.28 15.70 -5.27
CA ALA A 144 -0.98 16.20 -4.87
C ALA A 144 0.05 16.12 -6.00
N GLY A 145 0.11 14.99 -6.71
CA GLY A 145 1.00 14.77 -7.85
C GLY A 145 0.74 15.77 -8.97
N TRP A 146 -0.53 16.08 -9.24
CA TRP A 146 -0.89 17.09 -10.22
C TRP A 146 -0.34 18.49 -9.90
N GLN A 147 -0.40 18.87 -8.62
CA GLN A 147 0.19 20.14 -8.16
C GLN A 147 1.73 20.15 -8.26
N LEU A 148 2.35 18.97 -8.20
CA LEU A 148 3.79 18.78 -8.20
C LEU A 148 4.36 18.39 -9.58
N THR A 149 3.57 18.41 -10.65
CA THR A 149 4.02 18.02 -12.00
C THR A 149 5.22 18.81 -12.51
N THR A 150 5.35 20.08 -12.10
CA THR A 150 6.48 20.94 -12.43
C THR A 150 7.73 20.69 -11.56
N ALA A 151 7.58 19.95 -10.47
CA ALA A 151 8.62 19.67 -9.48
C ALA A 151 8.76 18.14 -9.23
N VAL A 152 9.05 17.38 -10.28
CA VAL A 152 9.06 15.90 -10.27
C VAL A 152 9.94 15.33 -9.15
N LYS A 153 11.13 15.87 -8.93
CA LYS A 153 12.02 15.41 -7.85
C LYS A 153 11.41 15.56 -6.47
N SER A 154 10.79 16.71 -6.18
CA SER A 154 10.12 16.94 -4.90
C SER A 154 8.91 16.01 -4.72
N ALA A 155 8.20 15.66 -5.80
CA ALA A 155 7.10 14.72 -5.77
C ALA A 155 7.57 13.30 -5.40
N GLU A 156 8.67 12.84 -5.98
CA GLU A 156 9.26 11.54 -5.67
C GLU A 156 9.78 11.49 -4.22
N GLU A 157 10.40 12.57 -3.72
CA GLU A 157 10.81 12.70 -2.32
C GLU A 157 9.61 12.58 -1.36
N ILE A 158 8.49 13.23 -1.68
CA ILE A 158 7.26 13.13 -0.90
C ILE A 158 6.70 11.70 -0.96
N ALA A 159 6.63 11.08 -2.13
CA ALA A 159 6.17 9.70 -2.28
C ALA A 159 7.07 8.73 -1.48
N LEU A 160 8.39 8.91 -1.51
CA LEU A 160 9.33 8.16 -0.71
C LEU A 160 9.07 8.35 0.79
N GLY A 161 8.88 9.60 1.23
CA GLY A 161 8.55 9.91 2.62
C GLY A 161 7.28 9.19 3.10
N LEU A 162 6.22 9.18 2.30
CA LEU A 162 4.97 8.46 2.61
C LEU A 162 5.20 6.95 2.76
N LEU A 163 5.99 6.33 1.90
CA LEU A 163 6.33 4.90 2.00
C LEU A 163 7.19 4.58 3.23
N VAL A 164 8.14 5.44 3.56
CA VAL A 164 8.97 5.29 4.77
C VAL A 164 8.07 5.36 6.02
N VAL A 165 7.18 6.35 6.11
CA VAL A 165 6.23 6.47 7.22
C VAL A 165 5.32 5.24 7.30
N ALA A 166 4.77 4.76 6.19
CA ALA A 166 3.97 3.55 6.13
C ALA A 166 4.75 2.34 6.66
N THR A 167 6.02 2.19 6.29
CA THR A 167 6.89 1.09 6.74
C THR A 167 7.17 1.16 8.23
N ILE A 168 7.41 2.36 8.77
CA ILE A 168 7.63 2.58 10.21
C ILE A 168 6.37 2.19 10.99
N ILE A 169 5.18 2.63 10.55
CA ILE A 169 3.91 2.29 11.21
C ILE A 169 3.68 0.78 11.18
N CYS A 170 3.94 0.11 10.05
CA CYS A 170 3.86 -1.35 9.94
C CYS A 170 4.78 -2.05 10.94
N SER A 171 6.02 -1.61 11.05
CA SER A 171 7.04 -2.19 11.94
C SER A 171 6.66 -2.02 13.42
N LEU A 172 6.18 -0.83 13.79
CA LEU A 172 5.72 -0.54 15.15
C LEU A 172 4.54 -1.42 15.54
N ASN A 173 3.57 -1.62 14.65
CA ASN A 173 2.41 -2.49 14.90
C ASN A 173 2.83 -3.94 15.18
N VAL A 174 3.84 -4.45 14.48
CA VAL A 174 4.39 -5.81 14.71
C VAL A 174 5.05 -5.90 16.07
N LEU A 175 5.82 -4.89 16.47
CA LEU A 175 6.52 -4.85 17.76
C LEU A 175 5.55 -4.79 18.94
N ILE A 176 4.50 -3.97 18.84
CA ILE A 176 3.47 -3.82 19.87
C ILE A 176 2.74 -5.15 20.09
N LYS A 177 2.34 -5.84 19.00
CA LYS A 177 1.68 -7.15 19.08
C LYS A 177 2.59 -8.22 19.74
N LYS A 178 3.90 -8.22 19.44
CA LYS A 178 4.86 -9.13 20.09
C LYS A 178 4.99 -8.87 21.58
N LYS A 179 4.96 -7.61 22.02
CA LYS A 179 5.06 -7.24 23.42
C LYS A 179 3.81 -7.67 24.20
N GLN A 180 2.62 -7.49 23.63
CA GLN A 180 1.36 -7.93 24.24
C GLN A 180 1.28 -9.46 24.40
N ALA A 181 1.71 -10.22 23.39
CA ALA A 181 1.74 -11.68 23.45
C ALA A 181 2.68 -12.22 24.54
N LYS A 182 3.77 -11.50 24.87
CA LYS A 182 4.70 -11.89 25.97
C LYS A 182 4.16 -11.57 27.37
N HIS A 183 3.20 -10.67 27.52
CA HIS A 183 2.60 -10.34 28.81
C HIS A 183 1.43 -11.25 29.19
N HIS A 184 0.92 -12.03 28.24
CA HIS A 184 -0.20 -12.97 28.44
C HIS A 184 0.25 -14.44 28.46
N ALA A 185 1.53 -14.73 28.28
CA ALA A 185 2.15 -16.06 28.42
C ALA A 185 2.91 -16.17 29.74
#